data_38ac9dc8c6638abf820c0d1968e17e5f
#
_entry.id   38ac9dc8c6638abf820c0d1968e17e5f
#
_cell.length_a   1.000
_cell.length_b   1.000
_cell.length_c   1.000
_cell.angle_alpha   90.00
_cell.angle_beta   90.00
_cell.angle_gamma   90.00
#
_symmetry.space_group_name_H-M   'P 1'
#
loop_
_entity.id
_entity.type
_entity.pdbx_description
1 polymer ?
#
loop_
_entity_poly.entity_id
_entity_poly.type
_entity_poly.pdbx_seq_one_letter_code
_entity_poly.pdbx_strand_id
1 'polypeptide(L)'
;TYNNPDALDIPTPRSYVEAIEGPYSSQWQAAMDVEMASWKSTGTYVDEVPPPGANMVSGMWIFKVKWPPGSPPVFKARYVVRGFSQRQGVNFFQTFSPTPKMTTLWVLLHVAAQRDYELHLLDFNTAFL
;
A
#
# COMPACT_ATOMS: atom_id res chain seq x y z
N THR A 1 19.47 -3.53 1.03
CA THR A 1 18.94 -4.30 2.17
C THR A 1 19.62 -3.79 3.41
N TYR A 2 18.96 -2.95 4.18
CA TYR A 2 19.47 -2.45 5.45
C TYR A 2 19.26 -3.57 6.48
N ASN A 3 20.30 -4.32 6.80
CA ASN A 3 20.31 -5.23 7.93
C ASN A 3 20.47 -4.38 9.20
N ASN A 4 19.37 -4.16 9.92
CA ASN A 4 19.44 -3.66 11.27
C ASN A 4 19.76 -4.86 12.19
N PRO A 5 20.95 -4.91 12.83
CA PRO A 5 21.33 -6.04 13.71
C PRO A 5 20.45 -6.17 14.96
N ASP A 6 19.72 -5.12 15.33
CA ASP A 6 18.79 -5.09 16.46
C ASP A 6 17.32 -5.35 16.05
N ALA A 7 17.07 -5.72 14.80
CA ALA A 7 15.74 -6.06 14.34
C ALA A 7 15.29 -7.35 15.04
N LEU A 8 14.45 -7.23 16.05
CA LEU A 8 13.66 -8.33 16.56
C LEU A 8 13.01 -9.03 15.35
N ASP A 9 13.18 -10.35 15.24
CA ASP A 9 12.58 -11.14 14.17
C ASP A 9 11.06 -11.18 14.38
N ILE A 10 10.38 -10.10 13.93
CA ILE A 10 8.95 -9.99 13.99
C ILE A 10 8.36 -10.74 12.78
N PRO A 11 7.71 -11.88 12.99
CA PRO A 11 7.14 -12.64 11.89
C PRO A 11 6.04 -11.82 11.20
N THR A 12 6.15 -11.71 9.87
CA THR A 12 5.13 -11.05 9.06
C THR A 12 4.06 -12.06 8.66
N PRO A 13 2.79 -11.89 9.09
CA PRO A 13 1.73 -12.84 8.80
C PRO A 13 1.40 -12.87 7.30
N ARG A 14 1.04 -14.05 6.80
CA ARG A 14 0.67 -14.30 5.41
C ARG A 14 -0.84 -14.22 5.16
N SER A 15 -1.63 -14.26 6.24
CA SER A 15 -3.08 -14.24 6.17
C SER A 15 -3.69 -13.42 7.32
N TYR A 16 -4.96 -13.04 7.15
CA TYR A 16 -5.73 -12.38 8.20
C TYR A 16 -5.79 -13.21 9.50
N VAL A 17 -6.02 -14.51 9.37
CA VAL A 17 -6.11 -15.43 10.53
C VAL A 17 -4.78 -15.45 11.28
N GLU A 18 -3.67 -15.60 10.58
CA GLU A 18 -2.34 -15.58 11.19
C GLU A 18 -2.03 -14.24 11.88
N ALA A 19 -2.53 -13.13 11.34
CA ALA A 19 -2.35 -11.81 11.94
C ALA A 19 -3.11 -11.67 13.28
N ILE A 20 -4.35 -12.16 13.36
CA ILE A 20 -5.17 -12.03 14.58
C ILE A 20 -4.91 -13.08 15.65
N GLU A 21 -4.36 -14.24 15.28
CA GLU A 21 -4.01 -15.32 16.20
C GLU A 21 -2.53 -15.26 16.65
N GLY A 22 -1.71 -14.44 16.00
CA GLY A 22 -0.29 -14.32 16.26
C GLY A 22 0.06 -13.46 17.49
N PRO A 23 1.33 -13.47 17.91
CA PRO A 23 1.80 -12.74 19.11
C PRO A 23 1.69 -11.22 19.01
N TYR A 24 1.56 -10.68 17.81
CA TYR A 24 1.42 -9.24 17.52
C TYR A 24 0.02 -8.87 17.03
N SER A 25 -1.02 -9.62 17.44
CA SER A 25 -2.39 -9.45 16.98
C SER A 25 -2.93 -8.03 17.20
N SER A 26 -2.67 -7.42 18.34
CA SER A 26 -3.12 -6.06 18.65
C SER A 26 -2.48 -5.00 17.73
N GLN A 27 -1.20 -5.14 17.39
CA GLN A 27 -0.49 -4.25 16.49
C GLN A 27 -0.98 -4.39 15.03
N TRP A 28 -1.25 -5.63 14.61
CA TRP A 28 -1.80 -5.89 13.29
C TRP A 28 -3.24 -5.40 13.15
N GLN A 29 -4.05 -5.55 14.20
CA GLN A 29 -5.40 -5.03 14.22
C GLN A 29 -5.43 -3.51 14.14
N ALA A 30 -4.61 -2.83 14.94
CA ALA A 30 -4.46 -1.37 14.85
C ALA A 30 -4.01 -0.91 13.45
N ALA A 31 -3.09 -1.64 12.80
CA ALA A 31 -2.65 -1.33 11.45
C ALA A 31 -3.76 -1.52 10.40
N MET A 32 -4.60 -2.54 10.54
CA MET A 32 -5.77 -2.76 9.69
C MET A 32 -6.83 -1.67 9.88
N ASP A 33 -7.07 -1.25 11.13
CA ASP A 33 -8.04 -0.19 11.45
C ASP A 33 -7.62 1.15 10.84
N VAL A 34 -6.32 1.47 10.86
CA VAL A 34 -5.77 2.67 10.20
C VAL A 34 -6.02 2.63 8.68
N GLU A 35 -5.80 1.50 8.03
CA GLU A 35 -6.06 1.34 6.60
C GLU A 35 -7.54 1.53 6.28
N MET A 36 -8.44 0.88 7.04
CA MET A 36 -9.88 1.00 6.82
C MET A 36 -10.40 2.42 7.12
N ALA A 37 -9.85 3.09 8.14
CA ALA A 37 -10.17 4.48 8.43
C ALA A 37 -9.74 5.41 7.28
N SER A 38 -8.58 5.17 6.66
CA SER A 38 -8.13 5.89 5.49
C SER A 38 -9.10 5.74 4.32
N TRP A 39 -9.59 4.54 4.05
CA TRP A 39 -10.58 4.28 2.99
C TRP A 39 -11.90 5.00 3.24
N LYS A 40 -12.36 5.02 4.49
CA LYS A 40 -13.57 5.75 4.88
C LYS A 40 -13.41 7.26 4.71
N SER A 41 -12.27 7.81 5.12
CA SER A 41 -12.01 9.26 5.05
C SER A 41 -11.89 9.78 3.61
N THR A 42 -11.43 8.94 2.68
CA THR A 42 -11.32 9.27 1.25
C THR A 42 -12.61 8.99 0.47
N GLY A 43 -13.61 8.34 1.10
CA GLY A 43 -14.84 7.95 0.40
C GLY A 43 -14.63 6.87 -0.65
N THR A 44 -13.57 6.07 -0.52
CA THR A 44 -13.16 5.05 -1.51
C THR A 44 -14.20 3.94 -1.67
N TYR A 45 -15.01 3.66 -0.64
CA TYR A 45 -16.05 2.64 -0.69
C TYR A 45 -17.29 3.05 0.09
N VAL A 46 -18.41 2.44 -0.27
CA VAL A 46 -19.68 2.48 0.45
C VAL A 46 -20.12 1.05 0.73
N ASP A 47 -20.72 0.85 1.90
CA ASP A 47 -21.33 -0.43 2.25
C ASP A 47 -22.68 -0.53 1.53
N GLU A 48 -22.76 -1.40 0.53
CA GLU A 48 -24.00 -1.67 -0.23
C GLU A 48 -24.28 -3.16 -0.33
N VAL A 49 -25.57 -3.49 -0.43
CA VAL A 49 -25.97 -4.85 -0.78
C VAL A 49 -25.75 -5.04 -2.28
N PRO A 50 -24.92 -5.99 -2.70
CA PRO A 50 -24.64 -6.17 -4.13
C PRO A 50 -25.90 -6.57 -4.88
N PRO A 51 -26.13 -6.00 -6.08
CA PRO A 51 -27.24 -6.40 -6.92
C PRO A 51 -27.12 -7.86 -7.37
N PRO A 52 -28.25 -8.54 -7.66
CA PRO A 52 -28.22 -9.93 -8.16
C PRO A 52 -27.33 -10.06 -9.40
N GLY A 53 -26.41 -11.03 -9.39
CA GLY A 53 -25.48 -11.27 -10.50
C GLY A 53 -24.26 -10.37 -10.53
N ALA A 54 -24.03 -9.54 -9.52
CA ALA A 54 -22.82 -8.73 -9.42
C ALA A 54 -21.55 -9.57 -9.40
N ASN A 55 -20.53 -9.12 -10.13
CA ASN A 55 -19.22 -9.75 -10.09
C ASN A 55 -18.48 -9.38 -8.80
N MET A 56 -18.53 -10.26 -7.79
CA MET A 56 -17.88 -10.05 -6.51
C MET A 56 -16.36 -10.28 -6.66
N VAL A 57 -15.60 -9.23 -6.42
CA VAL A 57 -14.14 -9.30 -6.44
C VAL A 57 -13.61 -9.49 -5.02
N SER A 58 -12.83 -10.53 -4.80
CA SER A 58 -12.24 -10.81 -3.49
C SER A 58 -11.05 -9.91 -3.19
N GLY A 59 -10.84 -9.59 -1.92
CA GLY A 59 -9.67 -8.88 -1.44
C GLY A 59 -8.77 -9.75 -0.56
N MET A 60 -7.61 -9.22 -0.23
CA MET A 60 -6.69 -9.83 0.73
C MET A 60 -5.91 -8.76 1.49
N TRP A 61 -5.51 -9.09 2.69
CA TRP A 61 -4.58 -8.27 3.47
C TRP A 61 -3.14 -8.57 3.09
N ILE A 62 -2.33 -7.52 2.98
CA ILE A 62 -0.88 -7.58 2.85
C ILE A 62 -0.28 -6.88 4.07
N PHE A 63 0.58 -7.59 4.77
CA PHE A 63 1.22 -7.12 5.99
C PHE A 63 2.70 -6.82 5.74
N LYS A 64 3.23 -5.80 6.39
CA LYS A 64 4.64 -5.44 6.32
C LYS A 64 5.09 -4.75 7.59
N VAL A 65 6.22 -5.17 8.14
CA VAL A 65 6.92 -4.43 9.20
C VAL A 65 7.94 -3.50 8.55
N LYS A 66 7.93 -2.23 8.90
CA LYS A 66 8.94 -1.24 8.52
C LYS A 66 9.82 -0.93 9.73
N TRP A 67 11.10 -0.77 9.48
CA TRP A 67 12.10 -0.42 10.47
C TRP A 67 12.70 0.95 10.14
N PRO A 68 12.07 2.08 10.57
CA PRO A 68 12.66 3.39 10.37
C PRO A 68 13.91 3.54 11.25
N PRO A 69 14.99 4.18 10.77
CA PRO A 69 16.19 4.41 11.58
C PRO A 69 15.85 5.19 12.86
N GLY A 70 16.30 4.67 14.02
CA GLY A 70 16.08 5.33 15.32
C GLY A 70 14.66 5.34 15.85
N SER A 71 13.75 4.59 15.26
CA SER A 71 12.33 4.50 15.66
C SER A 71 11.91 3.05 15.87
N PRO A 72 10.88 2.78 16.69
CA PRO A 72 10.33 1.45 16.85
C PRO A 72 9.76 0.90 15.53
N PRO A 73 9.58 -0.43 15.44
CA PRO A 73 8.99 -1.06 14.26
C PRO A 73 7.57 -0.54 14.01
N VAL A 74 7.28 -0.23 12.75
CA VAL A 74 5.96 0.23 12.30
C VAL A 74 5.27 -0.90 11.56
N PHE A 75 4.13 -1.34 12.10
CA PHE A 75 3.26 -2.33 11.49
C PHE A 75 2.40 -1.65 10.42
N LYS A 76 2.43 -2.19 9.20
CA LYS A 76 1.59 -1.71 8.10
C LYS A 76 0.76 -2.84 7.54
N ALA A 77 -0.54 -2.62 7.46
CA ALA A 77 -1.47 -3.47 6.73
C ALA A 77 -1.99 -2.71 5.51
N ARG A 78 -2.21 -3.42 4.41
CA ARG A 78 -2.89 -2.91 3.22
C ARG A 78 -3.94 -3.91 2.77
N TYR A 79 -5.14 -3.44 2.50
CA TYR A 79 -6.16 -4.24 1.86
C TYR A 79 -6.08 -4.07 0.34
N VAL A 80 -5.90 -5.15 -0.38
CA VAL A 80 -5.77 -5.12 -1.84
C VAL A 80 -6.80 -6.02 -2.49
N VAL A 81 -7.35 -5.55 -3.60
CA VAL A 81 -8.28 -6.33 -4.42
C VAL A 81 -7.49 -7.33 -5.27
N ARG A 82 -7.99 -8.56 -5.36
CA ARG A 82 -7.37 -9.59 -6.20
C ARG A 82 -7.68 -9.35 -7.67
N GLY A 83 -6.72 -8.75 -8.39
CA GLY A 83 -6.89 -8.33 -9.78
C GLY A 83 -7.28 -9.43 -10.76
N PHE A 84 -6.90 -10.70 -10.50
CA PHE A 84 -7.25 -11.82 -11.38
C PHE A 84 -8.76 -12.15 -11.43
N SER A 85 -9.53 -11.71 -10.42
CA SER A 85 -10.99 -11.86 -10.40
C SER A 85 -11.74 -10.69 -11.02
N GLN A 86 -11.03 -9.64 -11.42
CA GLN A 86 -11.61 -8.49 -12.11
C GLN A 86 -11.88 -8.80 -13.59
N ARG A 87 -12.98 -8.24 -14.12
CA ARG A 87 -13.35 -8.34 -15.53
C ARG A 87 -13.18 -7.00 -16.22
N GLN A 88 -12.43 -6.99 -17.33
CA GLN A 88 -12.30 -5.80 -18.17
C GLN A 88 -13.67 -5.37 -18.71
N GLY A 89 -13.92 -4.06 -18.71
CA GLY A 89 -15.20 -3.49 -19.13
C GLY A 89 -16.29 -3.50 -18.05
N VAL A 90 -16.04 -4.16 -16.90
CA VAL A 90 -16.97 -4.19 -15.75
C VAL A 90 -16.29 -3.58 -14.51
N ASN A 91 -15.15 -4.15 -14.10
CA ASN A 91 -14.43 -3.72 -12.89
C ASN A 91 -13.30 -2.75 -13.19
N PHE A 92 -12.80 -2.69 -14.41
CA PHE A 92 -11.79 -1.74 -14.86
C PHE A 92 -11.87 -1.52 -16.39
N PHE A 93 -11.46 -0.33 -16.85
CA PHE A 93 -11.40 0.01 -18.26
C PHE A 93 -9.96 0.20 -18.73
N GLN A 94 -9.12 0.81 -17.91
CA GLN A 94 -7.70 1.05 -18.19
C GLN A 94 -6.86 0.74 -16.96
N THR A 95 -5.74 0.04 -17.16
CA THR A 95 -4.81 -0.35 -16.10
C THR A 95 -3.41 0.24 -16.27
N PHE A 96 -3.21 1.05 -17.33
CA PHE A 96 -1.91 1.61 -17.63
C PHE A 96 -1.61 2.81 -16.71
N SER A 97 -0.62 2.63 -15.84
CA SER A 97 -0.05 3.71 -15.03
C SER A 97 1.44 3.82 -15.39
N PRO A 98 1.84 4.83 -16.19
CA PRO A 98 3.22 4.96 -16.61
C PRO A 98 4.10 5.35 -15.42
N THR A 99 5.11 4.52 -15.15
CA THR A 99 6.21 4.86 -14.25
C THR A 99 7.39 5.37 -15.05
N PRO A 100 8.02 6.49 -14.66
CA PRO A 100 9.19 7.00 -15.37
C PRO A 100 10.35 6.01 -15.28
N LYS A 101 11.11 5.89 -16.36
CA LYS A 101 12.35 5.12 -16.34
C LYS A 101 13.39 5.85 -15.47
N MET A 102 14.18 5.11 -14.69
CA MET A 102 15.25 5.67 -13.86
C MET A 102 16.24 6.53 -14.67
N THR A 103 16.53 6.14 -15.90
CA THR A 103 17.39 6.92 -16.81
C THR A 103 16.83 8.32 -17.10
N THR A 104 15.51 8.44 -17.28
CA THR A 104 14.84 9.73 -17.48
C THR A 104 14.98 10.62 -16.25
N LEU A 105 14.81 10.03 -15.06
CA LEU A 105 15.00 10.75 -13.80
C LEU A 105 16.43 11.28 -13.66
N TRP A 106 17.44 10.46 -13.96
CA TRP A 106 18.83 10.88 -13.89
C TRP A 106 19.15 12.02 -14.87
N VAL A 107 18.60 11.99 -16.09
CA VAL A 107 18.76 13.09 -17.07
C VAL A 107 18.12 14.38 -16.54
N LEU A 108 16.91 14.30 -15.97
CA LEU A 108 16.24 15.48 -15.40
C LEU A 108 17.02 16.08 -14.22
N LEU A 109 17.53 15.24 -13.32
CA LEU A 109 18.35 15.68 -12.20
C LEU A 109 19.67 16.35 -12.69
N HIS A 110 20.29 15.78 -13.73
CA HIS A 110 21.49 16.37 -14.32
C HIS A 110 21.22 17.75 -14.93
N VAL A 111 20.14 17.90 -15.70
CA VAL A 111 19.73 19.19 -16.27
C VAL A 111 19.38 20.20 -15.18
N ALA A 112 18.69 19.77 -14.14
CA ALA A 112 18.36 20.63 -13.01
C ALA A 112 19.62 21.14 -12.30
N ALA A 113 20.59 20.27 -12.06
CA ALA A 113 21.87 20.64 -11.46
C ALA A 113 22.68 21.60 -12.34
N GLN A 114 22.70 21.39 -13.67
CA GLN A 114 23.41 22.29 -14.59
C GLN A 114 22.79 23.68 -14.69
N ARG A 115 21.48 23.79 -14.50
CA ARG A 115 20.72 25.03 -14.62
C ARG A 115 20.36 25.67 -13.29
N ASP A 116 20.86 25.11 -12.18
CA ASP A 116 20.58 25.57 -10.82
C ASP A 116 19.07 25.66 -10.52
N TYR A 117 18.31 24.63 -10.98
CA TYR A 117 16.88 24.56 -10.68
C TYR A 117 16.63 24.00 -9.28
N GLU A 118 15.67 24.61 -8.58
CA GLU A 118 15.16 24.05 -7.33
C GLU A 118 14.38 22.75 -7.58
N LEU A 119 14.59 21.76 -6.71
CA LEU A 119 13.92 20.46 -6.78
C LEU A 119 12.96 20.34 -5.61
N HIS A 120 11.69 20.06 -5.92
CA HIS A 120 10.66 19.78 -4.92
C HIS A 120 10.24 18.33 -5.01
N LEU A 121 10.32 17.60 -3.90
CA LEU A 121 9.80 16.25 -3.77
C LEU A 121 8.39 16.31 -3.19
N LEU A 122 7.42 15.79 -3.92
CA LEU A 122 6.03 15.67 -3.49
C LEU A 122 5.65 14.20 -3.42
N ASP A 123 4.98 13.82 -2.35
CA ASP A 123 4.39 12.49 -2.17
C ASP A 123 2.91 12.64 -1.81
N PHE A 124 2.05 11.94 -2.54
CA PHE A 124 0.61 11.94 -2.29
C PHE A 124 0.27 10.78 -1.36
N ASN A 125 -0.20 11.10 -0.17
CA ASN A 125 -0.77 10.08 0.69
C ASN A 125 -2.02 9.51 0.03
N THR A 126 -2.11 8.18 -0.02
CA THR A 126 -3.30 7.47 -0.57
C THR A 126 -3.64 7.84 -2.02
N ALA A 127 -2.65 8.05 -2.89
CA ALA A 127 -2.82 8.51 -4.28
C ALA A 127 -3.76 7.63 -5.15
N PHE A 128 -4.04 6.40 -4.74
CA PHE A 128 -4.89 5.43 -5.45
C PHE A 128 -6.18 5.07 -4.68
N LEU A 129 -6.50 5.81 -3.64
CA LEU A 129 -7.75 5.67 -2.89
C LEU A 129 -8.76 6.75 -3.27
#